data_ece5f6b8879eb63b73b4789e763ca5e8
#
_entry.id   ece5f6b8879eb63b73b4789e763ca5e8
#
_cell.length_a   1.000
_cell.length_b   1.000
_cell.length_c   1.000
_cell.angle_alpha   90.00
_cell.angle_beta   90.00
_cell.angle_gamma   90.00
#
_symmetry.space_group_name_H-M   'P 1'
#
loop_
_entity.id
_entity.type
_entity.pdbx_description
1 polymer ?
#
loop_
_entity_poly.entity_id
_entity_poly.type
_entity_poly.pdbx_seq_one_letter_code
_entity_poly.pdbx_strand_id
1 'polypeptide(L)'
;MDSTRIFNCNMELTLDIIGGKWKPLIIFHIGNSKKLRYGEIDRLIPDISKRVLSRELKELEANGILHREEFKERVLRVEYSLTEIGNEVLPLLNALTIWGNKYNQQHNYAKILCE
;
A
#
# COMPACT_ATOMS: atom_id res chain seq x y z
N MET A 1 16.05 19.71 -4.23
CA MET A 1 15.03 19.49 -4.56
C MET A 1 14.00 20.26 -4.05
N ASP A 2 13.27 20.77 -4.57
CA ASP A 2 12.54 21.60 -4.16
C ASP A 2 11.24 21.33 -4.22
N SER A 3 10.74 20.83 -3.34
CA SER A 3 9.55 20.48 -3.32
C SER A 3 8.71 21.45 -2.84
N THR A 4 8.34 22.31 -3.52
CA THR A 4 7.54 23.29 -2.94
C THR A 4 6.11 22.97 -3.25
N ARG A 5 5.70 21.78 -3.10
CA ARG A 5 4.29 21.44 -3.25
C ARG A 5 3.52 22.02 -2.08
N ILE A 6 2.38 22.60 -2.39
CA ILE A 6 1.57 23.24 -1.38
C ILE A 6 0.27 22.50 -1.19
N PHE A 7 -0.05 22.17 0.05
CA PHE A 7 -1.29 21.51 0.39
C PHE A 7 -2.07 22.40 1.36
N ASN A 8 -3.40 22.34 1.29
CA ASN A 8 -4.22 23.15 2.18
C ASN A 8 -4.20 22.60 3.61
N CYS A 9 -4.02 21.31 3.79
CA CYS A 9 -3.98 20.74 5.13
C CYS A 9 -3.22 19.43 5.12
N ASN A 10 -2.88 18.95 6.30
CA ASN A 10 -2.11 17.71 6.42
C ASN A 10 -2.87 16.50 5.92
N MET A 11 -4.19 16.52 5.93
CA MET A 11 -4.96 15.41 5.38
C MET A 11 -4.73 15.30 3.88
N GLU A 12 -4.72 16.44 3.17
CA GLU A 12 -4.44 16.41 1.73
C GLU A 12 -3.05 15.90 1.45
N LEU A 13 -2.08 16.32 2.25
CA LEU A 13 -0.71 15.86 2.09
C LEU A 13 -0.65 14.34 2.31
N THR A 14 -1.30 13.85 3.34
CA THR A 14 -1.29 12.42 3.64
C THR A 14 -1.91 11.62 2.50
N LEU A 15 -3.06 12.08 1.98
CA LEU A 15 -3.72 11.38 0.89
C LEU A 15 -2.89 11.40 -0.39
N ASP A 16 -2.04 12.40 -0.55
CA ASP A 16 -1.15 12.44 -1.70
C ASP A 16 -0.10 11.34 -1.61
N ILE A 17 0.37 11.05 -0.41
CA ILE A 17 1.43 10.08 -0.22
C ILE A 17 0.89 8.64 -0.18
N ILE A 18 -0.19 8.42 0.52
CA ILE A 18 -0.69 7.07 0.73
C ILE A 18 -2.13 6.84 0.28
N GLY A 19 -2.73 7.80 -0.39
CA GLY A 19 -4.15 7.71 -0.73
C GLY A 19 -4.41 7.08 -2.07
N GLY A 20 -5.66 7.18 -2.50
CA GLY A 20 -6.10 6.57 -3.74
C GLY A 20 -6.59 5.16 -3.50
N LYS A 21 -6.87 4.47 -4.57
CA LYS A 21 -7.42 3.14 -4.48
C LYS A 21 -6.35 2.10 -4.19
N TRP A 22 -5.17 2.25 -4.79
CA TRP A 22 -4.20 1.17 -4.78
C TRP A 22 -3.12 1.25 -3.71
N LYS A 23 -2.64 2.44 -3.39
CA LYS A 23 -1.56 2.56 -2.41
C LYS A 23 -1.93 2.00 -1.04
N PRO A 24 -3.12 2.30 -0.51
CA PRO A 24 -3.49 1.73 0.79
C PRO A 24 -3.53 0.20 0.76
N LEU A 25 -4.02 -0.40 -0.33
CA LEU A 25 -4.08 -1.85 -0.45
C LEU A 25 -2.68 -2.44 -0.49
N ILE A 26 -1.77 -1.82 -1.23
CA ILE A 26 -0.40 -2.29 -1.34
C ILE A 26 0.28 -2.25 0.03
N ILE A 27 0.17 -1.13 0.74
CA ILE A 27 0.78 -0.98 2.05
C ILE A 27 0.20 -2.00 3.03
N PHE A 28 -1.12 -2.17 2.99
CA PHE A 28 -1.82 -3.08 3.88
C PHE A 28 -1.31 -4.52 3.70
N HIS A 29 -1.23 -4.98 2.45
CA HIS A 29 -0.80 -6.35 2.20
C HIS A 29 0.68 -6.57 2.53
N ILE A 30 1.53 -5.62 2.17
CA ILE A 30 2.96 -5.76 2.48
C ILE A 30 3.16 -5.73 4.00
N GLY A 31 2.49 -4.82 4.68
CA GLY A 31 2.65 -4.68 6.12
C GLY A 31 2.20 -5.92 6.88
N ASN A 32 1.09 -6.50 6.47
CA ASN A 32 0.56 -7.67 7.16
C ASN A 32 1.36 -8.93 6.85
N SER A 33 2.05 -8.97 5.71
CA SER A 33 2.86 -10.12 5.34
C SER A 33 4.33 -9.93 5.67
N LYS A 34 4.72 -8.72 6.03
CA LYS A 34 6.09 -8.30 6.33
C LYS A 34 6.93 -8.12 5.08
N LYS A 35 6.99 -9.06 4.19
CA LYS A 35 7.70 -8.95 2.94
C LYS A 35 6.90 -9.61 1.85
N LEU A 36 6.85 -9.01 0.68
CA LEU A 36 6.18 -9.61 -0.46
C LEU A 36 6.99 -9.35 -1.72
N ARG A 37 6.96 -10.32 -2.64
CA ARG A 37 7.51 -10.14 -3.97
C ARG A 37 6.45 -9.53 -4.87
N TYR A 38 6.89 -8.97 -5.98
CA TYR A 38 5.98 -8.34 -6.94
C TYR A 38 4.82 -9.26 -7.33
N GLY A 39 5.14 -10.51 -7.69
CA GLY A 39 4.09 -11.45 -8.10
C GLY A 39 3.11 -11.78 -7.01
N GLU A 40 3.58 -11.76 -5.75
CA GLU A 40 2.69 -12.02 -4.62
C GLU A 40 1.74 -10.86 -4.41
N ILE A 41 2.24 -9.63 -4.55
CA ILE A 41 1.39 -8.44 -4.44
C ILE A 41 0.34 -8.46 -5.56
N ASP A 42 0.79 -8.79 -6.77
CA ASP A 42 -0.09 -8.83 -7.93
C ASP A 42 -1.24 -9.83 -7.71
N ARG A 43 -0.95 -10.95 -7.10
CA ARG A 43 -1.98 -11.94 -6.84
C ARG A 43 -2.94 -11.53 -5.73
N LEU A 44 -2.46 -10.74 -4.77
CA LEU A 44 -3.32 -10.27 -3.68
C LEU A 44 -4.25 -9.15 -4.11
N ILE A 45 -3.93 -8.46 -5.21
CA ILE A 45 -4.74 -7.36 -5.70
C ILE A 45 -5.06 -7.68 -7.16
N PRO A 46 -5.98 -8.61 -7.43
CA PRO A 46 -6.17 -9.10 -8.79
C PRO A 46 -6.67 -8.06 -9.78
N ASP A 47 -7.30 -7.00 -9.30
CA ASP A 47 -7.85 -6.00 -10.22
C ASP A 47 -6.86 -4.93 -10.66
N ILE A 48 -5.65 -4.91 -10.13
CA ILE A 48 -4.68 -3.90 -10.50
C ILE A 48 -3.92 -4.34 -11.74
N SER A 49 -3.70 -3.44 -12.69
CA SER A 49 -2.88 -3.77 -13.85
C SER A 49 -1.40 -3.75 -13.45
N LYS A 50 -0.57 -4.49 -14.19
CA LYS A 50 0.85 -4.52 -13.89
C LYS A 50 1.49 -3.16 -14.05
N ARG A 51 1.03 -2.38 -15.03
CA ARG A 51 1.56 -1.05 -15.25
C ARG A 51 1.26 -0.15 -14.06
N VAL A 52 0.03 -0.21 -13.54
CA VAL A 52 -0.36 0.61 -12.40
C VAL A 52 0.36 0.13 -11.14
N LEU A 53 0.45 -1.18 -10.93
CA LEU A 53 1.16 -1.71 -9.78
C LEU A 53 2.61 -1.24 -9.77
N SER A 54 3.30 -1.33 -10.90
CA SER A 54 4.69 -0.89 -10.99
C SER A 54 4.84 0.59 -10.69
N ARG A 55 3.90 1.40 -11.19
CA ARG A 55 3.93 2.84 -10.94
C ARG A 55 3.73 3.15 -9.45
N GLU A 56 2.74 2.50 -8.84
CA GLU A 56 2.43 2.75 -7.43
C GLU A 56 3.58 2.31 -6.52
N LEU A 57 4.20 1.18 -6.84
CA LEU A 57 5.35 0.71 -6.06
C LEU A 57 6.51 1.68 -6.15
N LYS A 58 6.76 2.24 -7.34
CA LYS A 58 7.83 3.21 -7.49
C LYS A 58 7.56 4.49 -6.71
N GLU A 59 6.32 4.95 -6.73
CA GLU A 59 5.95 6.16 -6.01
C GLU A 59 6.09 5.96 -4.50
N LEU A 60 5.65 4.82 -4.01
CA LEU A 60 5.76 4.54 -2.57
C LEU A 60 7.22 4.40 -2.16
N GLU A 61 8.03 3.79 -2.99
CA GLU A 61 9.45 3.70 -2.71
C GLU A 61 10.11 5.08 -2.73
N ALA A 62 9.77 5.91 -3.71
CA ALA A 62 10.34 7.25 -3.83
C ALA A 62 9.99 8.12 -2.63
N ASN A 63 8.81 7.91 -2.05
CA ASN A 63 8.39 8.68 -0.89
C ASN A 63 8.83 8.04 0.43
N GLY A 64 9.65 7.00 0.37
CA GLY A 64 10.20 6.40 1.58
C GLY A 64 9.24 5.53 2.38
N ILE A 65 8.14 5.11 1.77
CA ILE A 65 7.17 4.24 2.44
C ILE A 65 7.57 2.78 2.30
N LEU A 66 8.11 2.40 1.13
CA LEU A 66 8.53 1.04 0.86
C LEU A 66 10.03 0.97 0.68
N HIS A 67 10.57 -0.15 1.13
CA HIS A 67 11.94 -0.52 0.89
C HIS A 67 11.91 -1.64 -0.15
N ARG A 68 12.75 -1.52 -1.19
CA ARG A 68 12.85 -2.51 -2.24
C ARG A 68 14.24 -3.11 -2.16
N GLU A 69 14.31 -4.43 -2.07
CA GLU A 69 15.59 -5.09 -1.96
C GLU A 69 15.75 -6.11 -3.06
N GLU A 70 16.89 -6.10 -3.74
CA GLU A 70 17.17 -7.05 -4.81
C GLU A 70 18.13 -8.10 -4.31
N PHE A 71 17.83 -9.35 -4.61
CA PHE A 71 18.72 -10.44 -4.27
C PHE A 71 19.24 -11.02 -5.59
N LYS A 72 20.57 -10.93 -5.80
CA LYS A 72 21.14 -11.40 -7.04
C LYS A 72 21.44 -12.87 -6.93
N GLU A 73 20.50 -13.64 -7.41
CA GLU A 73 20.65 -15.08 -7.42
C GLU A 73 20.58 -15.50 -8.87
N ARG A 74 20.45 -16.83 -9.11
CA ARG A 74 20.35 -17.29 -10.44
C ARG A 74 19.23 -16.58 -11.15
N VAL A 75 18.10 -16.35 -10.45
CA VAL A 75 16.99 -15.57 -10.93
C VAL A 75 16.89 -14.39 -10.02
N LEU A 76 16.81 -13.19 -10.59
CA LEU A 76 16.68 -11.98 -9.79
C LEU A 76 15.43 -12.05 -8.95
N ARG A 77 15.57 -11.78 -7.66
CA ARG A 77 14.44 -11.75 -6.75
C ARG A 77 14.38 -10.38 -6.12
N VAL A 78 13.21 -9.77 -6.15
CA VAL A 78 12.99 -8.46 -5.56
C VAL A 78 11.92 -8.59 -4.48
N GLU A 79 12.20 -8.08 -3.30
CA GLU A 79 11.25 -8.09 -2.20
C GLU A 79 10.95 -6.69 -1.74
N TYR A 80 9.70 -6.46 -1.35
CA TYR A 80 9.24 -5.18 -0.84
C TYR A 80 8.84 -5.33 0.62
N SER A 81 9.21 -4.36 1.43
CA SER A 81 8.80 -4.31 2.83
C SER A 81 8.53 -2.85 3.21
N LEU A 82 7.86 -2.62 4.33
CA LEU A 82 7.61 -1.27 4.78
C LEU A 82 8.84 -0.72 5.48
N THR A 83 9.13 0.56 5.26
CA THR A 83 10.16 1.26 6.03
C THR A 83 9.62 1.56 7.41
N GLU A 84 10.43 2.17 8.27
CA GLU A 84 9.99 2.54 9.60
C GLU A 84 8.77 3.46 9.54
N ILE A 85 8.82 4.51 8.71
CA ILE A 85 7.70 5.42 8.62
C ILE A 85 6.52 4.76 7.90
N GLY A 86 6.78 3.83 6.99
CA GLY A 86 5.72 3.06 6.35
C GLY A 86 4.97 2.20 7.35
N ASN A 87 5.70 1.63 8.33
CA ASN A 87 5.05 0.83 9.35
C ASN A 87 4.12 1.67 10.23
N GLU A 88 4.34 2.97 10.34
CA GLU A 88 3.44 3.83 11.11
C GLU A 88 2.10 4.01 10.42
N VAL A 89 2.03 3.75 9.13
CA VAL A 89 0.78 3.86 8.39
C VAL A 89 -0.12 2.65 8.65
N LEU A 90 0.47 1.50 8.92
CA LEU A 90 -0.30 0.26 9.01
C LEU A 90 -1.42 0.32 10.07
N PRO A 91 -1.21 0.84 11.27
CA PRO A 91 -2.32 0.95 12.23
C PRO A 91 -3.47 1.81 11.73
N LEU A 92 -3.16 2.84 10.93
CA LEU A 92 -4.20 3.70 10.37
C LEU A 92 -5.04 2.91 9.37
N LEU A 93 -4.39 2.08 8.55
CA LEU A 93 -5.11 1.28 7.58
C LEU A 93 -5.92 0.19 8.26
N ASN A 94 -5.39 -0.39 9.33
CA ASN A 94 -6.13 -1.38 10.08
C ASN A 94 -7.38 -0.76 10.72
N ALA A 95 -7.29 0.48 11.16
CA ALA A 95 -8.46 1.19 11.69
C ALA A 95 -9.50 1.39 10.59
N LEU A 96 -9.06 1.69 9.38
CA LEU A 96 -9.99 1.81 8.25
C LEU A 96 -10.69 0.49 7.96
N THR A 97 -9.97 -0.61 8.06
CA THR A 97 -10.55 -1.94 7.84
C THR A 97 -11.64 -2.23 8.89
N ILE A 98 -11.39 -1.87 10.13
CA ILE A 98 -12.35 -2.07 11.21
C ILE A 98 -13.62 -1.24 10.94
N TRP A 99 -13.43 0.00 10.52
CA TRP A 99 -14.56 0.86 10.20
C TRP A 99 -15.37 0.28 9.04
N GLY A 100 -14.69 -0.21 7.99
CA GLY A 100 -15.36 -0.79 6.85
C GLY A 100 -16.20 -2.01 7.22
N ASN A 101 -15.65 -2.85 8.09
CA ASN A 101 -16.37 -4.03 8.55
C ASN A 101 -17.64 -3.62 9.33
N LYS A 102 -17.52 -2.62 10.20
CA LYS A 102 -18.66 -2.13 10.97
C LYS A 102 -19.74 -1.56 10.06
N TYR A 103 -19.33 -0.75 9.09
CA TYR A 103 -20.27 -0.18 8.15
C TYR A 103 -20.99 -1.27 7.37
N ASN A 104 -20.24 -2.27 6.91
CA ASN A 104 -20.81 -3.35 6.12
C ASN A 104 -21.81 -4.18 6.95
N GLN A 105 -21.49 -4.39 8.21
CA GLN A 105 -22.41 -5.14 9.07
C GLN A 105 -23.70 -4.38 9.30
N GLN A 106 -23.65 -3.06 9.40
CA GLN A 106 -24.84 -2.27 9.66
C GLN A 106 -25.66 -2.05 8.40
N HIS A 107 -25.05 -1.94 7.25
CA HIS A 107 -25.74 -1.57 6.02
C HIS A 107 -25.83 -2.67 4.98
N ASN A 108 -25.17 -3.81 5.22
CA ASN A 108 -25.17 -4.93 4.28
C ASN A 108 -24.76 -4.45 2.89
N TYR A 109 -23.68 -3.69 2.84
CA TYR A 109 -23.26 -3.00 1.64
C TYR A 109 -22.65 -3.92 0.59
N ALA A 110 -21.90 -4.92 1.00
CA ALA A 110 -21.15 -5.75 0.08
C ALA A 110 -20.83 -7.11 0.67
N LYS A 111 -20.48 -8.06 -0.20
CA LYS A 111 -19.99 -9.36 0.23
C LYS A 111 -18.47 -9.27 0.18
N ILE A 112 -17.81 -9.67 1.26
CA ILE A 112 -16.35 -9.65 1.35
C ILE A 112 -15.85 -11.08 1.19
N LEU A 113 -14.97 -11.26 0.21
CA LEU A 113 -14.47 -12.59 -0.12
C LEU A 113 -13.37 -13.07 0.80
N CYS A 114 -12.63 -12.14 1.40
CA CYS A 114 -11.51 -12.53 2.21
C CYS A 114 -11.45 -11.69 3.44
N GLU A 115 -11.27 -12.31 4.58
CA GLU A 115 -11.24 -11.56 5.78
C GLU A 115 -9.95 -11.45 6.29
#